data_72f9e7931d01c09a900d8c6170003c7e
#
_entry.id   72f9e7931d01c09a900d8c6170003c7e
#
_cell.length_a   1.000
_cell.length_b   1.000
_cell.length_c   1.000
_cell.angle_alpha   90.00
_cell.angle_beta   90.00
_cell.angle_gamma   90.00
#
_symmetry.space_group_name_H-M   'P 1'
#
loop_
_entity.id
_entity.type
_entity.pdbx_description
1 polymer ?
#
loop_
_entity_poly.entity_id
_entity_poly.type
_entity_poly.pdbx_seq_one_letter_code
_entity_poly.pdbx_strand_id
1 'polypeptide(L)'
;MSWFKRTKKGIQTPTEQKKDVPKGLWYKSPTGKIVDTEQLEKNFYVSPEDGYHVRIGSNEYFEILFDDTYKELNSKLTSKDPLKFKDTKKYTDRLKQAKEKTKLNDAVRTAVGKSMGEDIVIACMNYTGEDFSIKHYLS
;
A
#
# COMPACT_ATOMS: atom_id res chain seq x y z
N MET A 1 -8.72 -56.09 23.17
CA MET A 1 -9.76 -55.54 22.26
C MET A 1 -9.53 -54.01 22.14
N SER A 2 -9.05 -53.55 21.01
CA SER A 2 -8.79 -52.12 20.78
C SER A 2 -9.96 -51.50 20.06
N TRP A 3 -10.81 -50.78 20.77
CA TRP A 3 -12.04 -50.19 20.26
C TRP A 3 -11.83 -48.89 19.44
N PHE A 4 -10.71 -48.25 19.49
CA PHE A 4 -10.45 -47.02 18.75
C PHE A 4 -9.35 -47.18 17.69
N LYS A 5 -9.69 -47.77 16.54
CA LYS A 5 -8.92 -47.56 15.31
C LYS A 5 -9.41 -46.26 14.67
N ARG A 6 -8.70 -45.17 14.91
CA ARG A 6 -8.90 -43.88 14.22
C ARG A 6 -8.61 -44.10 12.74
N THR A 7 -9.64 -44.24 11.92
CA THR A 7 -9.49 -44.21 10.48
C THR A 7 -9.03 -42.83 10.07
N LYS A 8 -7.80 -42.70 9.57
CA LYS A 8 -7.19 -41.47 9.06
C LYS A 8 -7.80 -41.05 7.71
N LYS A 9 -9.10 -40.98 7.59
CA LYS A 9 -9.75 -40.30 6.49
C LYS A 9 -10.23 -38.94 7.00
N GLY A 10 -9.31 -37.95 7.03
CA GLY A 10 -9.72 -36.56 7.07
C GLY A 10 -10.56 -36.24 5.83
N ILE A 11 -11.49 -35.31 5.97
CA ILE A 11 -12.30 -34.80 4.86
C ILE A 11 -11.30 -34.24 3.84
N GLN A 12 -11.06 -34.96 2.75
CA GLN A 12 -10.26 -34.49 1.63
C GLN A 12 -11.21 -33.74 0.71
N THR A 13 -11.28 -32.43 0.87
CA THR A 13 -11.92 -31.57 -0.13
C THR A 13 -10.98 -31.52 -1.33
N PRO A 14 -11.39 -31.88 -2.56
CA PRO A 14 -10.55 -31.79 -3.74
C PRO A 14 -10.06 -30.35 -3.90
N THR A 15 -8.75 -30.15 -3.99
CA THR A 15 -8.12 -28.82 -4.09
C THR A 15 -8.55 -28.07 -5.36
N GLU A 16 -9.00 -28.82 -6.37
CA GLU A 16 -9.51 -28.28 -7.64
C GLU A 16 -10.84 -27.51 -7.52
N GLN A 17 -11.56 -27.66 -6.42
CA GLN A 17 -12.82 -26.93 -6.17
C GLN A 17 -12.67 -25.72 -5.23
N LYS A 18 -11.47 -25.41 -4.79
CA LYS A 18 -11.23 -24.14 -4.09
C LYS A 18 -11.37 -23.02 -5.11
N LYS A 19 -12.53 -22.33 -5.09
CA LYS A 19 -12.67 -21.05 -5.77
C LYS A 19 -11.53 -20.15 -5.25
N ASP A 20 -10.68 -19.69 -6.16
CA ASP A 20 -9.71 -18.65 -5.86
C ASP A 20 -10.50 -17.43 -5.35
N VAL A 21 -10.34 -17.14 -4.07
CA VAL A 21 -10.89 -15.91 -3.50
C VAL A 21 -10.04 -14.78 -4.05
N PRO A 22 -10.61 -13.82 -4.79
CA PRO A 22 -9.86 -12.70 -5.30
C PRO A 22 -9.09 -12.03 -4.17
N LYS A 23 -7.79 -11.86 -4.35
CA LYS A 23 -6.95 -11.17 -3.37
C LYS A 23 -7.43 -9.72 -3.28
N GLY A 24 -7.69 -9.24 -2.07
CA GLY A 24 -8.04 -7.84 -1.84
C GLY A 24 -9.50 -7.55 -1.53
N LEU A 25 -10.39 -8.58 -1.44
CA LEU A 25 -11.78 -8.36 -1.04
C LEU A 25 -11.96 -7.95 0.43
N TRP A 26 -11.04 -8.34 1.30
CA TRP A 26 -11.14 -8.15 2.74
C TRP A 26 -9.88 -7.56 3.32
N TYR A 27 -10.05 -6.55 4.16
CA TYR A 27 -9.00 -5.96 4.97
C TYR A 27 -9.17 -6.38 6.43
N LYS A 28 -8.09 -6.84 7.06
CA LYS A 28 -8.06 -7.13 8.50
C LYS A 28 -7.31 -6.01 9.23
N SER A 29 -8.02 -5.30 10.09
CA SER A 29 -7.43 -4.25 10.92
C SER A 29 -6.47 -4.82 11.98
N PRO A 30 -5.57 -4.02 12.55
CA PRO A 30 -4.72 -4.43 13.66
C PRO A 30 -5.49 -4.87 14.91
N THR A 31 -6.72 -4.40 15.08
CA THR A 31 -7.63 -4.81 16.16
C THR A 31 -8.28 -6.17 15.90
N GLY A 32 -8.05 -6.76 14.73
CA GLY A 32 -8.58 -8.07 14.34
C GLY A 32 -9.95 -8.04 13.63
N LYS A 33 -10.52 -6.86 13.42
CA LYS A 33 -11.77 -6.70 12.65
C LYS A 33 -11.53 -6.90 11.16
N ILE A 34 -12.51 -7.47 10.48
CA ILE A 34 -12.47 -7.74 9.05
C ILE A 34 -13.52 -6.85 8.38
N VAL A 35 -13.07 -6.06 7.42
CA VAL A 35 -13.89 -5.10 6.68
C VAL A 35 -13.78 -5.38 5.20
N ASP A 36 -14.87 -5.21 4.46
CA ASP A 36 -14.88 -5.26 3.01
C ASP A 36 -14.07 -4.08 2.43
N THR A 37 -13.23 -4.36 1.44
CA THR A 37 -12.37 -3.33 0.82
C THR A 37 -13.20 -2.24 0.16
N GLU A 38 -14.33 -2.56 -0.49
CA GLU A 38 -15.20 -1.55 -1.09
C GLU A 38 -15.85 -0.63 -0.04
N GLN A 39 -16.24 -1.19 1.12
CA GLN A 39 -16.74 -0.37 2.22
C GLN A 39 -15.65 0.55 2.77
N LEU A 40 -14.43 0.05 2.86
CA LEU A 40 -13.29 0.81 3.32
C LEU A 40 -12.98 1.99 2.38
N GLU A 41 -12.97 1.76 1.08
CA GLU A 41 -12.79 2.81 0.06
C GLU A 41 -13.90 3.86 0.13
N LYS A 42 -15.17 3.45 0.20
CA LYS A 42 -16.32 4.35 0.34
C LYS A 42 -16.29 5.18 1.63
N ASN A 43 -15.65 4.66 2.67
CA ASN A 43 -15.48 5.35 3.95
C ASN A 43 -14.10 6.01 4.09
N PHE A 44 -13.49 6.43 2.98
CA PHE A 44 -12.21 7.13 2.94
C PHE A 44 -11.09 6.39 3.70
N TYR A 45 -11.05 5.06 3.57
CA TYR A 45 -10.08 4.19 4.23
C TYR A 45 -10.09 4.24 5.77
N VAL A 46 -11.23 4.61 6.34
CA VAL A 46 -11.51 4.49 7.77
C VAL A 46 -12.41 3.29 8.02
N SER A 47 -11.96 2.37 8.83
CA SER A 47 -12.72 1.17 9.16
C SER A 47 -13.99 1.54 9.95
N PRO A 48 -15.20 1.20 9.48
CA PRO A 48 -16.45 1.53 10.16
C PRO A 48 -16.63 0.75 11.47
N GLU A 49 -15.94 -0.39 11.63
CA GLU A 49 -16.08 -1.28 12.77
C GLU A 49 -15.32 -0.79 14.03
N ASP A 50 -14.17 -0.15 13.83
CA ASP A 50 -13.25 0.21 14.90
C ASP A 50 -12.66 1.62 14.77
N GLY A 51 -13.02 2.37 13.73
CA GLY A 51 -12.50 3.71 13.47
C GLY A 51 -10.99 3.70 13.09
N TYR A 52 -10.43 2.55 12.76
CA TYR A 52 -9.02 2.47 12.40
C TYR A 52 -8.78 3.10 11.03
N HIS A 53 -7.83 4.05 10.97
CA HIS A 53 -7.39 4.67 9.73
C HIS A 53 -6.36 3.78 9.04
N VAL A 54 -6.72 3.25 7.88
CA VAL A 54 -5.80 2.45 7.06
C VAL A 54 -4.77 3.37 6.41
N ARG A 55 -3.53 2.92 6.39
CA ARG A 55 -2.47 3.65 5.70
C ARG A 55 -2.66 3.54 4.19
N ILE A 56 -2.79 4.67 3.51
CA ILE A 56 -2.98 4.79 2.08
C ILE A 56 -1.80 5.47 1.40
N GLY A 57 -1.69 5.32 0.09
CA GLY A 57 -0.67 5.93 -0.73
C GLY A 57 -1.15 7.20 -1.45
N SER A 58 -0.30 7.71 -2.34
CA SER A 58 -0.62 8.93 -3.09
C SER A 58 -1.76 8.76 -4.08
N ASN A 59 -1.99 7.57 -4.62
CA ASN A 59 -3.10 7.33 -5.55
C ASN A 59 -4.43 7.57 -4.86
N GLU A 60 -4.63 6.90 -3.73
CA GLU A 60 -5.84 7.00 -2.93
C GLU A 60 -6.05 8.44 -2.42
N TYR A 61 -4.97 9.14 -2.03
CA TYR A 61 -5.08 10.56 -1.66
C TYR A 61 -5.52 11.44 -2.82
N PHE A 62 -5.00 11.20 -4.03
CA PHE A 62 -5.37 11.96 -5.20
C PHE A 62 -6.84 11.68 -5.60
N GLU A 63 -7.29 10.44 -5.51
CA GLU A 63 -8.69 10.05 -5.77
C GLU A 63 -9.67 10.66 -4.75
N ILE A 64 -9.26 10.81 -3.48
CA ILE A 64 -10.09 11.42 -2.45
C ILE A 64 -10.16 12.95 -2.57
N LEU A 65 -9.06 13.58 -2.95
CA LEU A 65 -8.89 15.02 -2.83
C LEU A 65 -9.21 15.77 -4.12
N PHE A 66 -9.06 15.15 -5.30
CA PHE A 66 -9.41 15.77 -6.56
C PHE A 66 -10.83 15.38 -6.99
N ASP A 67 -11.55 16.36 -7.54
CA ASP A 67 -12.93 16.16 -7.99
C ASP A 67 -13.03 15.18 -9.17
N ASP A 68 -12.08 15.30 -10.11
CA ASP A 68 -12.04 14.51 -11.35
C ASP A 68 -10.60 14.07 -11.67
N THR A 69 -10.14 14.44 -12.87
CA THR A 69 -8.81 14.15 -13.36
C THR A 69 -7.77 15.11 -12.80
N TYR A 70 -6.59 14.59 -12.55
CA TYR A 70 -5.45 15.37 -12.12
C TYR A 70 -4.27 15.18 -13.09
N LYS A 71 -3.36 16.14 -13.09
CA LYS A 71 -2.08 16.08 -13.83
C LYS A 71 -0.94 15.90 -12.86
N GLU A 72 -0.22 14.78 -12.98
CA GLU A 72 0.98 14.56 -12.18
C GLU A 72 2.10 15.50 -12.61
N LEU A 73 2.73 16.15 -11.63
CA LEU A 73 3.88 17.01 -11.80
C LEU A 73 5.15 16.27 -11.41
N ASN A 74 6.26 16.63 -12.05
CA ASN A 74 7.60 16.15 -11.67
C ASN A 74 7.77 14.60 -11.66
N SER A 75 6.95 13.86 -12.39
CA SER A 75 6.97 12.39 -12.43
C SER A 75 8.31 11.77 -12.86
N LYS A 76 9.17 12.55 -13.51
CA LYS A 76 10.51 12.13 -13.95
C LYS A 76 11.62 12.44 -12.95
N LEU A 77 11.31 13.14 -11.86
CA LEU A 77 12.32 13.40 -10.83
C LEU A 77 12.73 12.10 -10.16
N THR A 78 14.01 11.98 -9.90
CA THR A 78 14.60 10.83 -9.20
C THR A 78 15.71 11.30 -8.29
N SER A 79 15.83 10.68 -7.13
CA SER A 79 16.96 10.89 -6.24
C SER A 79 18.28 10.52 -6.91
N LYS A 80 19.30 11.34 -6.70
CA LYS A 80 20.69 11.11 -7.12
C LYS A 80 21.53 10.85 -5.87
N ASP A 81 22.64 10.14 -6.04
CA ASP A 81 23.60 9.88 -4.97
C ASP A 81 24.90 10.67 -5.21
N PRO A 82 24.93 11.99 -4.92
CA PRO A 82 26.12 12.82 -5.12
C PRO A 82 27.25 12.45 -4.16
N LEU A 83 26.92 11.88 -3.00
CA LEU A 83 27.88 11.52 -1.96
C LEU A 83 28.44 10.11 -2.10
N LYS A 84 27.92 9.33 -3.05
CA LYS A 84 28.24 7.88 -3.23
C LYS A 84 28.13 7.12 -1.91
N PHE A 85 27.04 7.39 -1.19
CA PHE A 85 26.82 6.88 0.15
C PHE A 85 26.76 5.36 0.19
N LYS A 86 27.43 4.78 1.16
CA LYS A 86 27.45 3.35 1.43
C LYS A 86 27.50 3.12 2.93
N ASP A 87 26.50 2.42 3.44
CA ASP A 87 26.52 1.80 4.77
C ASP A 87 26.75 0.27 4.62
N THR A 88 25.80 -0.55 5.01
CA THR A 88 25.81 -2.00 4.73
C THR A 88 25.58 -2.33 3.27
N LYS A 89 24.85 -1.47 2.54
CA LYS A 89 24.59 -1.54 1.09
C LYS A 89 24.80 -0.17 0.46
N LYS A 90 25.11 -0.13 -0.85
CA LYS A 90 25.19 1.14 -1.58
C LYS A 90 23.80 1.77 -1.66
N TYR A 91 23.71 3.08 -1.52
CA TYR A 91 22.46 3.84 -1.63
C TYR A 91 21.78 3.64 -3.00
N THR A 92 22.56 3.59 -4.07
CA THR A 92 22.07 3.29 -5.42
C THR A 92 21.37 1.95 -5.54
N ASP A 93 21.85 0.91 -4.83
CA ASP A 93 21.24 -0.41 -4.84
C ASP A 93 19.91 -0.40 -4.07
N ARG A 94 19.82 0.35 -2.97
CA ARG A 94 18.57 0.56 -2.22
C ARG A 94 17.54 1.31 -3.07
N LEU A 95 17.94 2.38 -3.76
CA LEU A 95 17.05 3.11 -4.67
C LEU A 95 16.49 2.21 -5.77
N LYS A 96 17.33 1.37 -6.35
CA LYS A 96 16.91 0.43 -7.38
C LYS A 96 15.88 -0.57 -6.85
N GLN A 97 16.15 -1.18 -5.71
CA GLN A 97 15.22 -2.12 -5.06
C GLN A 97 13.89 -1.44 -4.70
N ALA A 98 13.94 -0.22 -4.16
CA ALA A 98 12.74 0.54 -3.83
C ALA A 98 11.89 0.85 -5.07
N LYS A 99 12.51 1.30 -6.18
CA LYS A 99 11.82 1.54 -7.45
C LYS A 99 11.21 0.27 -8.05
N GLU A 100 11.92 -0.84 -7.97
CA GLU A 100 11.41 -2.14 -8.45
C GLU A 100 10.18 -2.61 -7.65
N LYS A 101 10.19 -2.37 -6.33
CA LYS A 101 9.11 -2.77 -5.43
C LYS A 101 7.88 -1.85 -5.54
N THR A 102 8.10 -0.54 -5.55
CA THR A 102 7.01 0.45 -5.49
C THR A 102 6.52 0.89 -6.87
N LYS A 103 7.32 0.69 -7.92
CA LYS A 103 7.11 1.23 -9.28
C LYS A 103 7.07 2.75 -9.34
N LEU A 104 7.54 3.42 -8.29
CA LEU A 104 7.63 4.87 -8.20
C LEU A 104 9.08 5.34 -8.42
N ASN A 105 9.23 6.54 -8.99
CA ASN A 105 10.54 7.17 -9.18
C ASN A 105 11.04 7.87 -7.91
N ASP A 106 10.11 8.38 -7.09
CA ASP A 106 10.38 9.03 -5.81
C ASP A 106 9.26 8.70 -4.82
N ALA A 107 9.53 8.88 -3.53
CA ALA A 107 8.55 8.69 -2.47
C ALA A 107 7.51 9.80 -2.45
N VAL A 108 7.88 11.01 -2.87
CA VAL A 108 6.97 12.16 -2.97
C VAL A 108 6.43 12.26 -4.38
N ARG A 109 5.11 12.33 -4.50
CA ARG A 109 4.41 12.60 -5.75
C ARG A 109 3.66 13.91 -5.63
N THR A 110 3.68 14.69 -6.70
CA THR A 110 2.99 15.98 -6.77
C THR A 110 2.02 15.96 -7.94
N ALA A 111 0.83 16.50 -7.72
CA ALA A 111 -0.20 16.59 -8.75
C ALA A 111 -0.95 17.92 -8.63
N VAL A 112 -1.49 18.38 -9.75
CA VAL A 112 -2.37 19.54 -9.86
C VAL A 112 -3.71 19.11 -10.43
N GLY A 113 -4.77 19.60 -9.86
CA GLY A 113 -6.15 19.33 -10.28
C GLY A 113 -7.14 20.22 -9.55
N LYS A 114 -8.42 19.95 -9.73
CA LYS A 114 -9.49 20.66 -9.04
C LYS A 114 -9.93 19.92 -7.80
N SER A 115 -10.18 20.69 -6.74
CA SER A 115 -10.80 20.20 -5.51
C SER A 115 -11.87 21.20 -5.09
N MET A 116 -13.09 20.75 -4.97
CA MET A 116 -14.28 21.61 -4.72
C MET A 116 -14.38 22.79 -5.72
N GLY A 117 -13.97 22.53 -6.98
CA GLY A 117 -13.98 23.51 -8.05
C GLY A 117 -12.77 24.45 -8.12
N GLU A 118 -11.90 24.46 -7.10
CA GLU A 118 -10.71 25.30 -7.04
C GLU A 118 -9.46 24.54 -7.52
N ASP A 119 -8.55 25.25 -8.18
CA ASP A 119 -7.28 24.67 -8.63
C ASP A 119 -6.31 24.55 -7.46
N ILE A 120 -5.88 23.33 -7.17
CA ILE A 120 -4.94 23.06 -6.07
C ILE A 120 -3.75 22.23 -6.55
N VAL A 121 -2.65 22.33 -5.83
CA VAL A 121 -1.48 21.46 -5.98
C VAL A 121 -1.30 20.67 -4.71
N ILE A 122 -1.24 19.35 -4.86
CA ILE A 122 -1.07 18.42 -3.74
C ILE A 122 0.27 17.72 -3.85
N ALA A 123 1.00 17.62 -2.74
CA ALA A 123 2.19 16.80 -2.60
C ALA A 123 1.90 15.70 -1.58
N CYS A 124 1.93 14.45 -2.05
CA CYS A 124 1.72 13.27 -1.21
C CYS A 124 2.99 12.45 -1.08
N MET A 125 3.26 11.99 0.13
CA MET A 125 4.36 11.08 0.41
C MET A 125 3.84 9.64 0.53
N ASN A 126 4.42 8.75 -0.28
CA ASN A 126 4.17 7.32 -0.19
C ASN A 126 5.05 6.73 0.91
N TYR A 127 4.44 6.42 2.04
CA TYR A 127 5.12 5.74 3.13
C TYR A 127 4.79 4.25 3.10
N THR A 128 5.62 3.46 2.45
CA THR A 128 5.46 2.01 2.34
C THR A 128 6.21 1.25 3.45
N GLY A 129 6.01 1.63 4.71
CA GLY A 129 6.65 0.94 5.84
C GLY A 129 8.17 1.11 5.88
N GLU A 130 8.92 0.03 6.00
CA GLU A 130 10.34 0.03 6.35
C GLU A 130 11.31 0.53 5.26
N ASP A 131 10.88 0.56 3.98
CA ASP A 131 11.79 0.69 2.84
C ASP A 131 12.00 2.12 2.31
N PHE A 132 11.07 3.06 2.54
CA PHE A 132 11.21 4.48 2.22
C PHE A 132 11.38 5.28 3.51
N SER A 133 12.42 5.01 4.22
CA SER A 133 12.72 5.69 5.46
C SER A 133 13.38 7.04 5.17
N ILE A 134 12.63 8.12 5.31
CA ILE A 134 13.14 9.47 5.51
C ILE A 134 14.03 9.55 6.77
N LYS A 135 14.02 8.53 7.62
CA LYS A 135 14.93 8.44 8.76
C LYS A 135 16.40 8.65 8.41
N HIS A 136 16.79 8.48 7.15
CA HIS A 136 18.18 8.70 6.71
C HIS A 136 18.49 10.12 6.25
N TYR A 137 17.50 11.01 6.21
CA TYR A 137 17.74 12.42 5.82
C TYR A 137 17.68 13.38 7.00
N LEU A 138 17.29 12.93 8.19
CA LEU A 138 17.13 13.78 9.38
C LEU A 138 17.96 13.33 10.59
N SER A 139 18.87 12.37 10.41
CA SER A 139 19.83 11.98 11.45
C SER A 139 21.24 12.37 11.11
#